data_4670b336d60ccda5a327f2f227842382
#
_entry.id   4670b336d60ccda5a327f2f227842382
#
_cell.length_a   1.000
_cell.length_b   1.000
_cell.length_c   1.000
_cell.angle_alpha   90.00
_cell.angle_beta   90.00
_cell.angle_gamma   90.00
#
_symmetry.space_group_name_H-M   'P 1'
#
loop_
_entity.id
_entity.type
_entity.pdbx_description
1 polymer ?
#
loop_
_entity_poly.entity_id
_entity_poly.type
_entity_poly.pdbx_seq_one_letter_code
_entity_poly.pdbx_strand_id
1 'polypeptide(L)'
;MWDAWMRRALALAALADGHTSPNPLVGAVVLDRLGRLVGEGFHARAGEPHAEVGALAQAGDRAKGGTLVVTLEPCCHHGRTPPWSEAVLRAGITRVVIALEDPDPRVAGGGMAQLRAAGLEVISGVLQAEAAFQNRAFMHRVRTARPWGTLKWAMGLDGRTALSNGESQWISGPTARCWVHQLRSKTDAVIVGGGTVRADDPLLTSRGRRKPEPLRVVLSRSMELPETAQLWDTSLASTLVAHGPDAQDRPFPSGPQRVVLSASEPELLMQELANRGCNRVLWECGPELAAAAIRQGCIQEVAAVVAPKLMGGVPARTPLGELGFTAMDQVVAGSCLSPVPLGDDWLFQLRLTP
;
A
#
# COMPACT_ATOMS: atom_id res chain seq x y z
N MET A 1 19.77 -15.71 -17.24
CA MET A 1 19.52 -14.97 -18.51
C MET A 1 18.32 -14.05 -18.36
N TRP A 2 17.17 -14.52 -17.84
CA TRP A 2 15.94 -13.73 -17.74
C TRP A 2 15.92 -12.72 -16.60
N ASP A 3 16.75 -12.88 -15.56
CA ASP A 3 16.76 -12.03 -14.37
C ASP A 3 16.97 -10.55 -14.67
N ALA A 4 17.86 -10.21 -15.59
CA ALA A 4 18.12 -8.82 -15.96
C ALA A 4 16.90 -8.15 -16.59
N TRP A 5 16.21 -8.86 -17.48
CA TRP A 5 14.98 -8.37 -18.11
C TRP A 5 13.81 -8.32 -17.14
N MET A 6 13.72 -9.29 -16.24
CA MET A 6 12.69 -9.26 -15.19
C MET A 6 12.93 -8.13 -14.20
N ARG A 7 14.18 -7.85 -13.78
CA ARG A 7 14.48 -6.65 -12.97
C ARG A 7 14.11 -5.35 -13.70
N ARG A 8 14.31 -5.31 -15.03
CA ARG A 8 13.85 -4.16 -15.83
C ARG A 8 12.32 -4.02 -15.79
N ALA A 9 11.58 -5.13 -15.97
CA ALA A 9 10.12 -5.13 -15.87
C ALA A 9 9.64 -4.72 -14.46
N LEU A 10 10.27 -5.22 -13.39
CA LEU A 10 9.98 -4.82 -12.01
C LEU A 10 10.27 -3.32 -11.76
N ALA A 11 11.35 -2.79 -12.33
CA ALA A 11 11.67 -1.36 -12.23
C ALA A 11 10.62 -0.49 -12.95
N LEU A 12 10.10 -0.93 -14.09
CA LEU A 12 8.99 -0.27 -14.79
C LEU A 12 7.71 -0.29 -13.95
N ALA A 13 7.35 -1.45 -13.40
CA ALA A 13 6.20 -1.59 -12.49
C ALA A 13 6.27 -0.62 -11.30
N ALA A 14 7.47 -0.41 -10.73
CA ALA A 14 7.70 0.49 -9.60
C ALA A 14 7.38 1.96 -9.90
N LEU A 15 7.38 2.39 -11.18
CA LEU A 15 7.01 3.76 -11.58
C LEU A 15 5.56 4.10 -11.24
N ALA A 16 4.69 3.10 -11.12
CA ALA A 16 3.28 3.25 -10.78
C ALA A 16 2.97 3.06 -9.29
N ASP A 17 3.99 2.94 -8.42
CA ASP A 17 3.80 2.69 -6.98
C ASP A 17 2.94 3.78 -6.34
N GLY A 18 1.80 3.36 -5.74
CA GLY A 18 0.78 4.24 -5.18
C GLY A 18 -0.33 4.68 -6.15
N HIS A 19 -0.34 4.24 -7.42
CA HIS A 19 -1.31 4.72 -8.42
C HIS A 19 -2.23 3.64 -9.01
N THR A 20 -1.91 2.36 -8.83
CA THR A 20 -2.61 1.28 -9.54
C THR A 20 -3.82 0.71 -8.83
N SER A 21 -4.00 0.96 -7.54
CA SER A 21 -5.10 0.38 -6.75
C SER A 21 -6.47 0.58 -7.41
N PRO A 22 -7.30 -0.47 -7.44
CA PRO A 22 -7.16 -1.79 -6.79
C PRO A 22 -6.27 -2.79 -7.52
N ASN A 23 -5.71 -2.46 -8.69
CA ASN A 23 -4.90 -3.33 -9.53
C ASN A 23 -3.49 -3.55 -8.96
N PRO A 24 -2.80 -4.63 -9.36
CA PRO A 24 -1.40 -4.85 -9.03
C PRO A 24 -0.46 -3.89 -9.79
N LEU A 25 0.78 -3.85 -9.33
CA LEU A 25 1.91 -3.27 -10.06
C LEU A 25 2.37 -4.26 -11.12
N VAL A 26 2.29 -3.87 -12.39
CA VAL A 26 2.71 -4.73 -13.51
C VAL A 26 3.64 -3.95 -14.44
N GLY A 27 4.74 -4.59 -14.82
CA GLY A 27 5.67 -4.11 -15.83
C GLY A 27 5.97 -5.19 -16.86
N ALA A 28 6.23 -4.78 -18.08
CA ALA A 28 6.47 -5.68 -19.20
C ALA A 28 7.61 -5.19 -20.09
N VAL A 29 8.36 -6.13 -20.64
CA VAL A 29 9.46 -5.91 -21.58
C VAL A 29 9.28 -6.86 -22.76
N VAL A 30 9.42 -6.36 -24.00
CA VAL A 30 9.37 -7.14 -25.23
C VAL A 30 10.75 -7.19 -25.87
N LEU A 31 11.21 -8.38 -26.14
CA LEU A 31 12.46 -8.66 -26.86
C LEU A 31 12.14 -9.22 -28.24
N ASP A 32 12.91 -8.83 -29.25
CA ASP A 32 12.83 -9.44 -30.59
C ASP A 32 13.40 -10.86 -30.61
N ARG A 33 13.33 -11.53 -31.76
CA ARG A 33 13.86 -12.89 -31.96
C ARG A 33 15.39 -13.01 -31.71
N LEU A 34 16.11 -11.90 -31.67
CA LEU A 34 17.54 -11.84 -31.40
C LEU A 34 17.85 -11.46 -29.93
N GLY A 35 16.81 -11.34 -29.08
CA GLY A 35 16.94 -10.96 -27.67
C GLY A 35 17.20 -9.47 -27.43
N ARG A 36 16.99 -8.59 -28.41
CA ARG A 36 17.16 -7.14 -28.27
C ARG A 36 15.86 -6.52 -27.78
N LEU A 37 15.98 -5.53 -26.89
CA LEU A 37 14.85 -4.78 -26.37
C LEU A 37 14.15 -3.98 -27.50
N VAL A 38 12.85 -4.18 -27.66
CA VAL A 38 12.03 -3.50 -28.69
C VAL A 38 10.78 -2.85 -28.16
N GLY A 39 10.36 -3.13 -26.91
CA GLY A 39 9.23 -2.49 -26.28
C GLY A 39 9.25 -2.62 -24.76
N GLU A 40 8.71 -1.63 -24.09
CA GLU A 40 8.56 -1.55 -22.63
C GLU A 40 7.20 -0.95 -22.27
N GLY A 41 6.64 -1.37 -21.16
CA GLY A 41 5.38 -0.85 -20.65
C GLY A 41 5.18 -1.15 -19.18
N PHE A 42 4.30 -0.39 -18.56
CA PHE A 42 3.84 -0.64 -17.19
C PHE A 42 2.38 -0.19 -17.05
N HIS A 43 1.67 -0.79 -16.12
CA HIS A 43 0.31 -0.40 -15.78
C HIS A 43 0.34 0.88 -14.93
N ALA A 44 0.00 2.03 -15.52
CA ALA A 44 0.19 3.31 -14.87
C ALA A 44 -0.87 3.60 -13.79
N ARG A 45 -2.15 3.23 -14.05
CA ARG A 45 -3.26 3.37 -13.10
C ARG A 45 -4.47 2.54 -13.49
N ALA A 46 -5.38 2.30 -12.53
CA ALA A 46 -6.62 1.60 -12.79
C ALA A 46 -7.43 2.26 -13.92
N GLY A 47 -7.90 1.42 -14.87
CA GLY A 47 -8.64 1.87 -16.06
C GLY A 47 -7.77 2.20 -17.27
N GLU A 48 -6.46 2.32 -17.13
CA GLU A 48 -5.51 2.49 -18.24
C GLU A 48 -5.04 1.14 -18.81
N PRO A 49 -4.36 1.13 -19.99
CA PRO A 49 -3.87 -0.09 -20.61
C PRO A 49 -2.98 -0.92 -19.68
N HIS A 50 -3.02 -2.23 -19.87
CA HIS A 50 -2.12 -3.16 -19.19
C HIS A 50 -0.68 -2.98 -19.70
N ALA A 51 0.30 -3.36 -18.89
CA ALA A 51 1.73 -3.20 -19.17
C ALA A 51 2.15 -3.85 -20.50
N GLU A 52 1.63 -5.04 -20.77
CA GLU A 52 1.92 -5.84 -21.96
C GLU A 52 1.40 -5.15 -23.23
N VAL A 53 0.21 -4.56 -23.15
CA VAL A 53 -0.39 -3.83 -24.27
C VAL A 53 0.48 -2.65 -24.66
N GLY A 54 0.97 -1.89 -23.69
CA GLY A 54 1.89 -0.78 -23.92
C GLY A 54 3.22 -1.26 -24.51
N ALA A 55 3.80 -2.30 -23.95
CA ALA A 55 5.06 -2.86 -24.42
C ALA A 55 4.97 -3.44 -25.83
N LEU A 56 3.88 -4.17 -26.16
CA LEU A 56 3.64 -4.73 -27.49
C LEU A 56 3.35 -3.63 -28.52
N ALA A 57 2.60 -2.60 -28.16
CA ALA A 57 2.35 -1.46 -29.04
C ALA A 57 3.66 -0.73 -29.41
N GLN A 58 4.57 -0.55 -28.47
CA GLN A 58 5.89 0.03 -28.73
C GLN A 58 6.77 -0.88 -29.60
N ALA A 59 6.68 -2.20 -29.40
CA ALA A 59 7.45 -3.16 -30.18
C ALA A 59 6.99 -3.26 -31.64
N GLY A 60 5.68 -3.18 -31.88
CA GLY A 60 5.07 -3.36 -33.21
C GLY A 60 5.49 -4.71 -33.84
N ASP A 61 5.75 -4.71 -35.14
CA ASP A 61 6.14 -5.93 -35.89
C ASP A 61 7.44 -6.58 -35.41
N ARG A 62 8.28 -5.84 -34.65
CA ARG A 62 9.53 -6.37 -34.09
C ARG A 62 9.29 -7.38 -32.97
N ALA A 63 8.07 -7.44 -32.43
CA ALA A 63 7.68 -8.46 -31.43
C ALA A 63 7.59 -9.86 -32.01
N LYS A 64 7.36 -9.99 -33.33
CA LYS A 64 7.12 -11.29 -33.99
C LYS A 64 8.30 -12.25 -33.82
N GLY A 65 8.01 -13.44 -33.31
CA GLY A 65 9.01 -14.48 -32.99
C GLY A 65 9.83 -14.15 -31.74
N GLY A 66 9.46 -13.12 -31.00
CA GLY A 66 10.17 -12.61 -29.84
C GLY A 66 9.68 -13.18 -28.49
N THR A 67 10.12 -12.51 -27.41
CA THR A 67 9.81 -12.90 -26.03
C THR A 67 9.16 -11.72 -25.29
N LEU A 68 8.07 -12.00 -24.58
CA LEU A 68 7.48 -11.10 -23.59
C LEU A 68 7.97 -11.49 -22.18
N VAL A 69 8.50 -10.53 -21.42
CA VAL A 69 8.84 -10.69 -20.01
C VAL A 69 7.88 -9.82 -19.19
N VAL A 70 7.15 -10.40 -18.25
CA VAL A 70 6.10 -9.71 -17.48
C VAL A 70 6.14 -10.09 -16.01
N THR A 71 5.87 -9.14 -15.12
CA THR A 71 6.03 -9.33 -13.67
C THR A 71 4.89 -10.10 -13.02
N LEU A 72 3.73 -10.23 -13.67
CA LEU A 72 2.55 -10.93 -13.16
C LEU A 72 1.89 -11.75 -14.28
N GLU A 73 1.31 -12.87 -13.90
CA GLU A 73 0.54 -13.74 -14.81
C GLU A 73 -0.56 -12.98 -15.55
N PRO A 74 -0.76 -13.35 -16.82
CA PRO A 74 -1.84 -12.87 -17.66
C PRO A 74 -3.24 -13.05 -17.07
N CYS A 75 -3.99 -11.97 -17.06
CA CYS A 75 -5.42 -12.05 -16.80
C CYS A 75 -6.12 -12.76 -17.98
N CYS A 76 -6.76 -13.91 -17.71
CA CYS A 76 -7.52 -14.67 -18.69
C CYS A 76 -9.01 -14.27 -18.75
N HIS A 77 -9.47 -13.34 -17.92
CA HIS A 77 -10.87 -12.94 -17.84
C HIS A 77 -11.20 -11.78 -18.79
N HIS A 78 -12.36 -11.87 -19.42
CA HIS A 78 -12.99 -10.75 -20.10
C HIS A 78 -13.47 -9.74 -19.04
N GLY A 79 -12.66 -8.72 -18.77
CA GLY A 79 -13.02 -7.57 -17.97
C GLY A 79 -13.56 -6.43 -18.85
N ARG A 80 -13.27 -5.19 -18.49
CA ARG A 80 -13.56 -3.99 -19.32
C ARG A 80 -12.71 -3.92 -20.59
N THR A 81 -11.61 -4.69 -20.65
CA THR A 81 -10.71 -4.83 -21.82
C THR A 81 -10.65 -6.31 -22.24
N PRO A 82 -10.42 -6.61 -23.54
CA PRO A 82 -10.20 -7.99 -24.01
C PRO A 82 -9.06 -8.64 -23.24
N PRO A 83 -9.07 -9.99 -23.07
CA PRO A 83 -7.97 -10.72 -22.46
C PRO A 83 -6.67 -10.41 -23.19
N TRP A 84 -5.65 -9.98 -22.44
CA TRP A 84 -4.39 -9.62 -23.08
C TRP A 84 -3.61 -10.84 -23.63
N SER A 85 -3.96 -12.07 -23.20
CA SER A 85 -3.50 -13.29 -23.86
C SER A 85 -3.72 -13.26 -25.39
N GLU A 86 -4.85 -12.71 -25.86
CA GLU A 86 -5.09 -12.48 -27.28
C GLU A 86 -4.16 -11.46 -27.91
N ALA A 87 -3.78 -10.39 -27.20
CA ALA A 87 -2.85 -9.39 -27.72
C ALA A 87 -1.44 -9.99 -27.91
N VAL A 88 -1.00 -10.85 -27.00
CA VAL A 88 0.27 -11.59 -27.09
C VAL A 88 0.27 -12.51 -28.30
N LEU A 89 -0.81 -13.26 -28.51
CA LEU A 89 -0.94 -14.17 -29.66
C LEU A 89 -0.95 -13.38 -30.99
N ARG A 90 -1.70 -12.30 -31.06
CA ARG A 90 -1.76 -11.43 -32.27
C ARG A 90 -0.42 -10.80 -32.59
N ALA A 91 0.40 -10.48 -31.60
CA ALA A 91 1.74 -9.93 -31.78
C ALA A 91 2.77 -10.96 -32.28
N GLY A 92 2.40 -12.25 -32.33
CA GLY A 92 3.28 -13.31 -32.79
C GLY A 92 4.44 -13.62 -31.84
N ILE A 93 4.27 -13.35 -30.55
CA ILE A 93 5.21 -13.74 -29.49
C ILE A 93 5.30 -15.27 -29.45
N THR A 94 6.49 -15.82 -29.22
CA THR A 94 6.73 -17.29 -29.14
C THR A 94 7.08 -17.74 -27.72
N ARG A 95 7.53 -16.82 -26.87
CA ARG A 95 7.91 -17.12 -25.47
C ARG A 95 7.38 -16.06 -24.52
N VAL A 96 6.88 -16.51 -23.38
CA VAL A 96 6.49 -15.60 -22.27
C VAL A 96 7.23 -16.00 -20.99
N VAL A 97 7.87 -15.03 -20.35
CA VAL A 97 8.60 -15.18 -19.08
C VAL A 97 7.84 -14.41 -18.00
N ILE A 98 7.39 -15.11 -16.96
CA ILE A 98 6.51 -14.61 -15.92
C ILE A 98 7.21 -14.67 -14.56
N ALA A 99 7.13 -13.61 -13.76
CA ALA A 99 7.70 -13.65 -12.41
C ALA A 99 6.75 -14.33 -11.42
N LEU A 100 5.49 -13.91 -11.37
CA LEU A 100 4.54 -14.27 -10.33
C LEU A 100 3.22 -14.74 -10.94
N GLU A 101 2.69 -15.84 -10.42
CA GLU A 101 1.32 -16.31 -10.69
C GLU A 101 0.31 -15.36 -9.99
N ASP A 102 -0.84 -15.13 -10.62
CA ASP A 102 -1.86 -14.27 -10.04
C ASP A 102 -2.42 -14.92 -8.74
N PRO A 103 -2.45 -14.21 -7.62
CA PRO A 103 -2.96 -14.74 -6.36
C PRO A 103 -4.47 -14.94 -6.34
N ASP A 104 -5.23 -14.39 -7.29
CA ASP A 104 -6.68 -14.57 -7.38
C ASP A 104 -7.00 -15.99 -7.91
N PRO A 105 -7.66 -16.87 -7.10
CA PRO A 105 -7.97 -18.22 -7.51
C PRO A 105 -8.80 -18.33 -8.81
N ARG A 106 -9.48 -17.23 -9.19
CA ARG A 106 -10.25 -17.16 -10.44
C ARG A 106 -9.37 -17.00 -11.67
N VAL A 107 -8.11 -16.57 -11.48
CA VAL A 107 -7.12 -16.31 -12.54
C VAL A 107 -5.98 -17.35 -12.49
N ALA A 108 -5.56 -17.72 -11.30
CA ALA A 108 -4.36 -18.52 -11.00
C ALA A 108 -4.14 -19.68 -11.97
N GLY A 109 -3.03 -19.64 -12.71
CA GLY A 109 -2.63 -20.65 -13.70
C GLY A 109 -3.42 -20.65 -15.01
N GLY A 110 -4.55 -19.97 -15.09
CA GLY A 110 -5.43 -19.97 -16.26
C GLY A 110 -4.81 -19.26 -17.46
N GLY A 111 -4.15 -18.13 -17.24
CA GLY A 111 -3.45 -17.41 -18.30
C GLY A 111 -2.25 -18.16 -18.84
N MET A 112 -1.44 -18.72 -17.95
CA MET A 112 -0.31 -19.58 -18.36
C MET A 112 -0.76 -20.81 -19.12
N ALA A 113 -1.86 -21.47 -18.71
CA ALA A 113 -2.42 -22.63 -19.38
C ALA A 113 -2.89 -22.28 -20.81
N GLN A 114 -3.58 -21.15 -20.97
CA GLN A 114 -4.00 -20.66 -22.30
C GLN A 114 -2.82 -20.39 -23.22
N LEU A 115 -1.75 -19.76 -22.75
CA LEU A 115 -0.55 -19.48 -23.54
C LEU A 115 0.15 -20.78 -23.97
N ARG A 116 0.27 -21.78 -23.06
CA ARG A 116 0.83 -23.10 -23.40
C ARG A 116 -0.04 -23.85 -24.41
N ALA A 117 -1.36 -23.82 -24.25
CA ALA A 117 -2.30 -24.44 -25.19
C ALA A 117 -2.22 -23.78 -26.59
N ALA A 118 -1.88 -22.53 -26.68
CA ALA A 118 -1.63 -21.82 -27.93
C ALA A 118 -0.23 -22.05 -28.52
N GLY A 119 0.58 -22.92 -27.92
CA GLY A 119 1.90 -23.33 -28.42
C GLY A 119 3.06 -22.41 -28.02
N LEU A 120 2.86 -21.48 -27.06
CA LEU A 120 3.94 -20.64 -26.58
C LEU A 120 4.80 -21.35 -25.53
N GLU A 121 6.08 -21.08 -25.54
CA GLU A 121 6.97 -21.44 -24.44
C GLU A 121 6.69 -20.53 -23.25
N VAL A 122 6.31 -21.09 -22.08
CA VAL A 122 6.00 -20.34 -20.86
C VAL A 122 6.96 -20.72 -19.74
N ILE A 123 7.80 -19.76 -19.34
CA ILE A 123 8.73 -19.86 -18.21
C ILE A 123 8.15 -19.04 -17.04
N SER A 124 8.01 -19.63 -15.87
CA SER A 124 7.46 -18.95 -14.68
C SER A 124 8.41 -19.00 -13.50
N GLY A 125 8.21 -18.13 -12.51
CA GLY A 125 8.98 -18.09 -11.27
C GLY A 125 10.28 -17.29 -11.33
N VAL A 126 10.52 -16.53 -12.39
CA VAL A 126 11.73 -15.69 -12.52
C VAL A 126 11.63 -14.49 -11.61
N LEU A 127 12.51 -14.40 -10.60
CA LEU A 127 12.49 -13.39 -9.53
C LEU A 127 11.14 -13.31 -8.80
N GLN A 128 10.53 -14.46 -8.57
CA GLN A 128 9.21 -14.57 -7.94
C GLN A 128 9.15 -13.88 -6.58
N ALA A 129 10.18 -14.02 -5.75
CA ALA A 129 10.22 -13.41 -4.42
C ALA A 129 10.25 -11.87 -4.49
N GLU A 130 11.00 -11.30 -5.44
CA GLU A 130 11.07 -9.85 -5.68
C GLU A 130 9.73 -9.31 -6.19
N ALA A 131 9.09 -10.01 -7.11
CA ALA A 131 7.76 -9.65 -7.65
C ALA A 131 6.66 -9.75 -6.58
N ALA A 132 6.67 -10.81 -5.77
CA ALA A 132 5.74 -10.99 -4.66
C ALA A 132 5.91 -9.89 -3.60
N PHE A 133 7.16 -9.52 -3.29
CA PHE A 133 7.45 -8.43 -2.38
C PHE A 133 6.92 -7.08 -2.91
N GLN A 134 7.12 -6.79 -4.19
CA GLN A 134 6.61 -5.56 -4.82
C GLN A 134 5.07 -5.51 -4.79
N ASN A 135 4.41 -6.62 -5.02
CA ASN A 135 2.94 -6.74 -5.04
C ASN A 135 2.32 -7.21 -3.71
N ARG A 136 3.08 -7.21 -2.59
CA ARG A 136 2.62 -7.76 -1.30
C ARG A 136 1.28 -7.20 -0.82
N ALA A 137 1.05 -5.90 -1.04
CA ALA A 137 -0.18 -5.25 -0.63
C ALA A 137 -1.40 -5.72 -1.43
N PHE A 138 -1.27 -5.82 -2.75
CA PHE A 138 -2.27 -6.40 -3.62
C PHE A 138 -2.56 -7.86 -3.24
N MET A 139 -1.51 -8.68 -3.10
CA MET A 139 -1.63 -10.09 -2.73
C MET A 139 -2.31 -10.28 -1.37
N HIS A 140 -1.96 -9.43 -0.39
CA HIS A 140 -2.57 -9.45 0.93
C HIS A 140 -4.09 -9.16 0.83
N ARG A 141 -4.47 -8.09 0.12
CA ARG A 141 -5.89 -7.75 -0.05
C ARG A 141 -6.67 -8.87 -0.74
N VAL A 142 -6.13 -9.47 -1.78
CA VAL A 142 -6.80 -10.58 -2.49
C VAL A 142 -7.03 -11.79 -1.58
N ARG A 143 -6.04 -12.12 -0.73
CA ARG A 143 -6.10 -13.29 0.17
C ARG A 143 -6.95 -13.06 1.42
N THR A 144 -6.99 -11.84 1.95
CA THR A 144 -7.57 -11.55 3.26
C THR A 144 -8.80 -10.66 3.22
N ALA A 145 -9.14 -10.10 2.05
CA ALA A 145 -10.13 -9.04 1.89
C ALA A 145 -9.85 -7.79 2.77
N ARG A 146 -8.58 -7.55 3.11
CA ARG A 146 -8.13 -6.38 3.89
C ARG A 146 -6.89 -5.75 3.24
N PRO A 147 -6.75 -4.40 3.23
CA PRO A 147 -5.53 -3.74 2.75
C PRO A 147 -4.32 -4.10 3.61
N TRP A 148 -3.14 -3.95 3.05
CA TRP A 148 -1.88 -3.99 3.80
C TRP A 148 -1.76 -2.75 4.68
N GLY A 149 -1.69 -2.93 6.00
CA GLY A 149 -1.55 -1.85 6.97
C GLY A 149 -0.11 -1.61 7.36
N THR A 150 0.33 -0.36 7.22
CA THR A 150 1.59 0.13 7.76
C THR A 150 1.28 1.08 8.93
N LEU A 151 1.80 0.81 10.12
CA LEU A 151 1.69 1.70 11.28
C LEU A 151 2.95 2.56 11.36
N LYS A 152 2.78 3.89 11.39
CA LYS A 152 3.90 4.83 11.49
C LYS A 152 3.78 5.69 12.74
N TRP A 153 4.90 5.84 13.45
CA TRP A 153 5.05 6.84 14.50
C TRP A 153 6.40 7.54 14.45
N ALA A 154 6.52 8.65 15.19
CA ALA A 154 7.81 9.27 15.52
C ALA A 154 7.95 9.32 17.04
N MET A 155 9.15 9.03 17.56
CA MET A 155 9.45 9.03 18.99
C MET A 155 10.86 9.56 19.27
N GLY A 156 11.09 9.98 20.50
CA GLY A 156 12.44 10.20 20.99
C GLY A 156 13.19 8.88 21.22
N LEU A 157 14.48 8.97 21.46
CA LEU A 157 15.32 7.80 21.78
C LEU A 157 14.85 7.08 23.06
N ASP A 158 14.18 7.80 23.94
CA ASP A 158 13.58 7.29 25.18
C ASP A 158 12.16 6.68 24.98
N GLY A 159 11.73 6.52 23.71
CA GLY A 159 10.44 5.91 23.36
C GLY A 159 9.22 6.82 23.60
N ARG A 160 9.38 8.12 23.76
CA ARG A 160 8.28 9.07 23.98
C ARG A 160 7.78 9.66 22.68
N THR A 161 6.45 9.85 22.55
CA THR A 161 5.77 10.43 21.39
C THR A 161 5.20 11.83 21.66
N ALA A 162 5.28 12.30 22.88
CA ALA A 162 4.93 13.66 23.30
C ALA A 162 5.50 13.97 24.68
N LEU A 163 5.58 15.24 25.01
CA LEU A 163 5.84 15.74 26.37
C LEU A 163 4.65 15.44 27.29
N SER A 164 4.83 15.58 28.60
CA SER A 164 3.76 15.37 29.61
C SER A 164 2.56 16.30 29.41
N ASN A 165 2.77 17.54 28.93
CA ASN A 165 1.72 18.50 28.59
C ASN A 165 0.99 18.18 27.27
N GLY A 166 1.46 17.18 26.49
CA GLY A 166 0.88 16.78 25.22
C GLY A 166 1.54 17.38 24.00
N GLU A 167 2.49 18.29 24.14
CA GLU A 167 3.23 18.85 23.01
C GLU A 167 4.03 17.75 22.30
N SER A 168 3.85 17.61 20.96
CA SER A 168 4.43 16.57 20.11
C SER A 168 5.14 17.12 18.87
N GLN A 169 5.10 18.42 18.63
CA GLN A 169 5.67 19.05 17.42
C GLN A 169 6.91 19.86 17.74
N TRP A 170 8.08 19.58 17.13
CA TRP A 170 8.35 18.50 16.18
C TRP A 170 9.34 17.52 16.81
N ILE A 171 8.93 16.25 16.88
CA ILE A 171 9.82 15.17 17.35
C ILE A 171 10.92 14.96 16.30
N SER A 172 10.51 14.67 15.06
CA SER A 172 11.42 14.36 13.96
C SER A 172 11.78 15.57 13.11
N GLY A 173 12.95 15.48 12.46
CA GLY A 173 13.50 16.53 11.60
C GLY A 173 12.80 16.63 10.22
N PRO A 174 13.19 17.63 9.41
CA PRO A 174 12.54 17.88 8.11
C PRO A 174 12.73 16.75 7.12
N THR A 175 13.87 16.05 7.11
CA THR A 175 14.13 14.91 6.23
C THR A 175 13.17 13.77 6.50
N ALA A 176 12.95 13.43 7.77
CA ALA A 176 11.99 12.39 8.15
C ALA A 176 10.55 12.80 7.79
N ARG A 177 10.16 14.05 7.99
CA ARG A 177 8.83 14.54 7.55
C ARG A 177 8.65 14.49 6.04
N CYS A 178 9.70 14.79 5.26
CA CYS A 178 9.70 14.62 3.81
C CYS A 178 9.48 13.15 3.42
N TRP A 179 10.15 12.22 4.10
CA TRP A 179 9.95 10.78 3.90
C TRP A 179 8.50 10.36 4.22
N VAL A 180 7.89 10.87 5.30
CA VAL A 180 6.47 10.61 5.62
C VAL A 180 5.54 11.05 4.48
N HIS A 181 5.79 12.22 3.86
CA HIS A 181 5.00 12.66 2.71
C HIS A 181 5.19 11.75 1.49
N GLN A 182 6.38 11.20 1.28
CA GLN A 182 6.61 10.16 0.26
C GLN A 182 5.89 8.85 0.62
N LEU A 183 5.87 8.44 1.89
CA LEU A 183 5.14 7.26 2.33
C LEU A 183 3.63 7.43 2.08
N ARG A 184 3.05 8.58 2.42
CA ARG A 184 1.64 8.90 2.14
C ARG A 184 1.33 8.85 0.64
N SER A 185 2.23 9.31 -0.22
CA SER A 185 2.00 9.28 -1.68
C SER A 185 1.91 7.86 -2.26
N LYS A 186 2.40 6.86 -1.53
CA LYS A 186 2.38 5.44 -1.91
C LYS A 186 1.25 4.65 -1.25
N THR A 187 0.36 5.30 -0.51
CA THR A 187 -0.77 4.66 0.18
C THR A 187 -2.10 5.15 -0.38
N ASP A 188 -3.12 4.31 -0.32
CA ASP A 188 -4.46 4.63 -0.81
C ASP A 188 -5.26 5.41 0.22
N ALA A 189 -5.01 5.15 1.51
CA ALA A 189 -5.63 5.87 2.61
C ALA A 189 -4.67 6.11 3.77
N VAL A 190 -4.87 7.22 4.50
CA VAL A 190 -4.17 7.55 5.75
C VAL A 190 -5.21 7.61 6.87
N ILE A 191 -5.01 6.82 7.92
CA ILE A 191 -5.99 6.58 8.99
C ILE A 191 -5.52 7.22 10.29
N VAL A 192 -6.41 7.98 10.92
CA VAL A 192 -6.23 8.55 12.27
C VAL A 192 -7.42 8.24 13.15
N GLY A 193 -7.25 8.39 14.47
CA GLY A 193 -8.35 8.37 15.43
C GLY A 193 -8.89 9.76 15.71
N GLY A 194 -10.12 9.88 16.24
CA GLY A 194 -10.70 11.16 16.67
C GLY A 194 -9.84 11.90 17.69
N GLY A 195 -9.12 11.20 18.56
CA GLY A 195 -8.15 11.80 19.49
C GLY A 195 -7.02 12.56 18.80
N THR A 196 -6.47 12.01 17.72
CA THR A 196 -5.43 12.67 16.90
C THR A 196 -5.99 13.91 16.19
N VAL A 197 -7.23 13.84 15.70
CA VAL A 197 -7.89 15.00 15.07
C VAL A 197 -8.00 16.16 16.07
N ARG A 198 -8.42 15.88 17.32
CA ARG A 198 -8.54 16.89 18.38
C ARG A 198 -7.20 17.47 18.85
N ALA A 199 -6.17 16.62 18.91
CA ALA A 199 -4.88 17.04 19.46
C ALA A 199 -3.99 17.75 18.46
N ASP A 200 -3.97 17.31 17.19
CA ASP A 200 -2.94 17.70 16.23
C ASP A 200 -3.51 18.47 15.02
N ASP A 201 -4.83 18.46 14.81
CA ASP A 201 -5.48 19.00 13.60
C ASP A 201 -4.70 18.70 12.31
N PRO A 202 -4.45 17.41 11.99
CA PRO A 202 -3.50 17.02 10.96
C PRO A 202 -4.09 17.20 9.56
N LEU A 203 -3.24 17.58 8.58
CA LEU A 203 -3.66 17.71 7.18
C LEU A 203 -3.69 16.37 6.43
N LEU A 204 -2.81 15.42 6.76
CA LEU A 204 -2.68 14.06 6.23
C LEU A 204 -2.48 13.92 4.71
N THR A 205 -2.11 14.97 4.01
CA THR A 205 -1.82 14.92 2.57
C THR A 205 -0.40 14.45 2.27
N SER A 206 -0.15 14.02 1.05
CA SER A 206 1.20 13.76 0.51
C SER A 206 1.96 15.05 0.15
N ARG A 207 1.35 16.22 0.37
CA ARG A 207 1.87 17.51 -0.06
C ARG A 207 2.09 17.62 -1.57
N GLY A 208 1.12 17.13 -2.35
CA GLY A 208 1.13 17.21 -3.81
C GLY A 208 2.03 16.18 -4.52
N ARG A 209 2.61 15.21 -3.77
CA ARG A 209 3.42 14.14 -4.37
C ARG A 209 2.61 13.09 -5.11
N ARG A 210 1.31 13.05 -4.87
CA ARG A 210 0.34 12.18 -5.55
C ARG A 210 -0.91 12.98 -5.92
N LYS A 211 -1.51 12.65 -7.07
CA LYS A 211 -2.83 13.14 -7.49
C LYS A 211 -3.67 11.99 -8.04
N PRO A 212 -4.90 11.77 -7.54
CA PRO A 212 -5.47 12.42 -6.35
C PRO A 212 -4.69 12.10 -5.08
N GLU A 213 -4.77 12.98 -4.08
CA GLU A 213 -4.21 12.73 -2.75
C GLU A 213 -4.83 11.45 -2.13
N PRO A 214 -4.14 10.77 -1.20
CA PRO A 214 -4.71 9.61 -0.51
C PRO A 214 -5.99 9.98 0.24
N LEU A 215 -6.91 9.02 0.36
CA LEU A 215 -8.11 9.17 1.18
C LEU A 215 -7.71 9.41 2.64
N ARG A 216 -8.20 10.48 3.26
CA ARG A 216 -8.02 10.74 4.69
C ARG A 216 -9.14 10.04 5.45
N VAL A 217 -8.81 9.26 6.45
CA VAL A 217 -9.78 8.43 7.16
C VAL A 217 -9.71 8.72 8.66
N VAL A 218 -10.87 9.02 9.26
CA VAL A 218 -11.01 9.18 10.70
C VAL A 218 -11.86 8.03 11.23
N LEU A 219 -11.31 7.21 12.13
CA LEU A 219 -12.08 6.22 12.90
C LEU A 219 -12.39 6.80 14.27
N SER A 220 -13.69 7.01 14.58
CA SER A 220 -14.12 7.63 15.83
C SER A 220 -15.24 6.86 16.49
N ARG A 221 -15.08 6.46 17.75
CA ARG A 221 -16.13 5.79 18.53
C ARG A 221 -17.19 6.78 19.02
N SER A 222 -16.78 7.90 19.58
CA SER A 222 -17.69 8.87 20.21
C SER A 222 -18.24 9.91 19.25
N MET A 223 -17.63 10.08 18.07
CA MET A 223 -17.89 11.22 17.16
C MET A 223 -17.75 12.60 17.79
N GLU A 224 -17.03 12.69 18.92
CA GLU A 224 -16.62 13.96 19.49
C GLU A 224 -15.47 14.53 18.67
N LEU A 225 -15.83 15.10 17.53
CA LEU A 225 -14.91 15.71 16.57
C LEU A 225 -15.04 17.23 16.61
N PRO A 226 -13.96 17.98 16.39
CA PRO A 226 -14.05 19.43 16.34
C PRO A 226 -14.94 19.88 15.16
N GLU A 227 -15.70 20.95 15.35
CA GLU A 227 -16.54 21.52 14.29
C GLU A 227 -15.70 21.99 13.10
N THR A 228 -14.51 22.46 13.36
CA THR A 228 -13.55 22.92 12.36
C THR A 228 -12.26 22.10 12.48
N ALA A 229 -11.82 21.51 11.37
CA ALA A 229 -10.53 20.84 11.24
C ALA A 229 -10.04 20.90 9.80
N GLN A 230 -8.73 20.88 9.59
CA GLN A 230 -8.12 20.86 8.25
C GLN A 230 -8.59 19.67 7.42
N LEU A 231 -8.96 18.57 8.08
CA LEU A 231 -9.51 17.36 7.43
C LEU A 231 -10.87 17.59 6.77
N TRP A 232 -11.62 18.61 7.19
CA TRP A 232 -12.96 18.88 6.63
C TRP A 232 -12.90 19.62 5.29
N ASP A 233 -11.79 20.25 4.95
CA ASP A 233 -11.57 20.81 3.61
C ASP A 233 -11.30 19.68 2.60
N THR A 234 -12.39 19.21 1.95
CA THR A 234 -12.34 18.14 0.96
C THR A 234 -11.87 18.59 -0.42
N SER A 235 -11.62 19.87 -0.64
CA SER A 235 -10.99 20.40 -1.86
C SER A 235 -9.53 19.96 -1.98
N LEU A 236 -8.85 19.77 -0.85
CA LEU A 236 -7.46 19.30 -0.80
C LEU A 236 -7.34 17.79 -1.00
N ALA A 237 -8.20 17.02 -0.34
CA ALA A 237 -8.26 15.56 -0.44
C ALA A 237 -9.60 15.06 0.09
N SER A 238 -10.09 13.95 -0.44
CA SER A 238 -11.30 13.30 0.08
C SER A 238 -11.11 12.86 1.52
N THR A 239 -12.16 12.99 2.34
CA THR A 239 -12.16 12.55 3.74
C THR A 239 -13.34 11.62 4.00
N LEU A 240 -13.08 10.54 4.74
CA LEU A 240 -14.04 9.56 5.21
C LEU A 240 -14.02 9.54 6.74
N VAL A 241 -15.18 9.67 7.37
CA VAL A 241 -15.33 9.48 8.81
C VAL A 241 -16.14 8.21 9.06
N ALA A 242 -15.50 7.24 9.74
CA ALA A 242 -16.06 5.95 10.07
C ALA A 242 -16.37 5.87 11.56
N HIS A 243 -17.54 5.32 11.91
CA HIS A 243 -17.96 5.11 13.31
C HIS A 243 -18.95 3.94 13.41
N GLY A 244 -19.21 3.48 14.63
CA GLY A 244 -20.24 2.49 14.92
C GLY A 244 -21.64 3.10 15.03
N PRO A 245 -22.70 2.26 15.17
CA PRO A 245 -24.09 2.70 15.22
C PRO A 245 -24.38 3.59 16.45
N ASP A 246 -23.69 3.39 17.57
CA ASP A 246 -23.92 4.14 18.82
C ASP A 246 -23.65 5.65 18.69
N ALA A 247 -22.93 6.07 17.67
CA ALA A 247 -22.60 7.46 17.40
C ALA A 247 -23.33 8.04 16.18
N GLN A 248 -24.34 7.34 15.68
CA GLN A 248 -25.05 7.72 14.44
C GLN A 248 -25.74 9.08 14.54
N ASP A 249 -26.32 9.41 15.68
CA ASP A 249 -27.06 10.66 15.89
C ASP A 249 -26.19 11.85 16.33
N ARG A 250 -24.87 11.65 16.39
CA ARG A 250 -23.94 12.73 16.75
C ARG A 250 -23.77 13.71 15.58
N PRO A 251 -23.50 15.00 15.88
CA PRO A 251 -23.18 16.01 14.88
C PRO A 251 -22.08 15.52 13.94
N PHE A 252 -22.23 15.83 12.66
CA PHE A 252 -21.29 15.44 11.63
C PHE A 252 -20.77 16.68 10.89
N PRO A 253 -19.43 16.83 10.71
CA PRO A 253 -18.87 17.97 10.00
C PRO A 253 -19.31 17.96 8.52
N SER A 254 -19.51 19.14 7.95
CA SER A 254 -19.79 19.27 6.51
C SER A 254 -18.53 18.99 5.70
N GLY A 255 -18.70 18.37 4.52
CA GLY A 255 -17.62 18.06 3.57
C GLY A 255 -17.23 16.59 3.52
N PRO A 256 -16.82 15.92 4.61
CA PRO A 256 -16.44 14.51 4.58
C PRO A 256 -17.57 13.54 4.22
N GLN A 257 -17.20 12.39 3.68
CA GLN A 257 -18.11 11.24 3.58
C GLN A 257 -18.26 10.59 4.96
N ARG A 258 -19.47 10.09 5.25
CA ARG A 258 -19.77 9.32 6.46
C ARG A 258 -19.96 7.85 6.12
N VAL A 259 -19.42 6.96 6.95
CA VAL A 259 -19.75 5.52 6.91
C VAL A 259 -20.06 5.01 8.31
N VAL A 260 -21.15 4.28 8.44
CA VAL A 260 -21.55 3.59 9.67
C VAL A 260 -21.13 2.14 9.55
N LEU A 261 -20.18 1.74 10.35
CA LEU A 261 -19.73 0.35 10.49
C LEU A 261 -20.61 -0.37 11.52
N SER A 262 -20.61 -1.68 11.54
CA SER A 262 -21.33 -2.45 12.59
C SER A 262 -20.74 -2.25 13.99
N ALA A 263 -19.46 -1.85 14.08
CA ALA A 263 -18.79 -1.36 15.29
C ALA A 263 -17.63 -0.44 14.89
N SER A 264 -17.17 0.43 15.81
CA SER A 264 -16.01 1.31 15.58
C SER A 264 -14.68 0.55 15.73
N GLU A 265 -14.48 -0.50 14.93
CA GLU A 265 -13.35 -1.41 15.04
C GLU A 265 -12.41 -1.32 13.84
N PRO A 266 -11.07 -1.40 14.05
CA PRO A 266 -10.07 -1.39 12.98
C PRO A 266 -10.33 -2.41 11.87
N GLU A 267 -10.68 -3.64 12.20
CA GLU A 267 -10.90 -4.71 11.23
C GLU A 267 -12.06 -4.38 10.27
N LEU A 268 -13.16 -3.88 10.79
CA LEU A 268 -14.33 -3.49 9.98
C LEU A 268 -14.01 -2.31 9.06
N LEU A 269 -13.21 -1.35 9.56
CA LEU A 269 -12.72 -0.28 8.71
C LEU A 269 -11.83 -0.81 7.58
N MET A 270 -10.94 -1.78 7.87
CA MET A 270 -10.09 -2.38 6.84
C MET A 270 -10.90 -3.11 5.76
N GLN A 271 -11.97 -3.80 6.14
CA GLN A 271 -12.90 -4.43 5.18
C GLN A 271 -13.57 -3.37 4.29
N GLU A 272 -14.06 -2.28 4.87
CA GLU A 272 -14.66 -1.17 4.12
C GLU A 272 -13.66 -0.54 3.14
N LEU A 273 -12.40 -0.34 3.55
CA LEU A 273 -11.36 0.21 2.68
C LEU A 273 -10.96 -0.78 1.57
N ALA A 274 -10.97 -2.09 1.83
CA ALA A 274 -10.79 -3.10 0.79
C ALA A 274 -11.91 -3.06 -0.26
N ASN A 275 -13.17 -2.91 0.17
CA ASN A 275 -14.33 -2.76 -0.73
C ASN A 275 -14.23 -1.50 -1.60
N ARG A 276 -13.59 -0.44 -1.09
CA ARG A 276 -13.25 0.78 -1.84
C ARG A 276 -12.04 0.61 -2.77
N GLY A 277 -11.41 -0.56 -2.78
CA GLY A 277 -10.27 -0.87 -3.65
C GLY A 277 -8.91 -0.46 -3.10
N CYS A 278 -8.79 -0.11 -1.83
CA CYS A 278 -7.50 0.17 -1.22
C CYS A 278 -6.64 -1.10 -1.11
N ASN A 279 -5.43 -1.06 -1.63
CA ASN A 279 -4.43 -2.11 -1.45
C ASN A 279 -3.54 -1.84 -0.23
N ARG A 280 -3.22 -0.57 0.04
CA ARG A 280 -2.28 -0.16 1.09
C ARG A 280 -2.84 0.99 1.90
N VAL A 281 -2.76 0.90 3.23
CA VAL A 281 -3.17 1.96 4.15
C VAL A 281 -2.05 2.30 5.12
N LEU A 282 -2.01 3.57 5.54
CA LEU A 282 -1.08 4.09 6.53
C LEU A 282 -1.84 4.50 7.79
N TRP A 283 -1.46 3.93 8.93
CA TRP A 283 -1.97 4.32 10.23
C TRP A 283 -1.04 5.35 10.87
N GLU A 284 -1.54 6.55 11.06
CA GLU A 284 -0.85 7.64 11.79
C GLU A 284 -1.71 8.04 12.99
N CYS A 285 -1.91 7.12 13.93
CA CYS A 285 -2.91 7.25 14.98
C CYS A 285 -2.28 7.21 16.37
N GLY A 286 -3.05 7.61 17.39
CA GLY A 286 -2.65 7.55 18.79
C GLY A 286 -2.55 6.11 19.31
N PRO A 287 -1.96 5.93 20.50
CA PRO A 287 -1.54 4.63 21.03
C PRO A 287 -2.68 3.63 21.20
N GLU A 288 -3.86 4.06 21.63
CA GLU A 288 -5.02 3.18 21.84
C GLU A 288 -5.52 2.55 20.53
N LEU A 289 -5.65 3.37 19.48
CA LEU A 289 -6.07 2.89 18.16
C LEU A 289 -4.99 2.03 17.53
N ALA A 290 -3.71 2.37 17.71
CA ALA A 290 -2.58 1.60 17.23
C ALA A 290 -2.56 0.19 17.88
N ALA A 291 -2.74 0.10 19.20
CA ALA A 291 -2.83 -1.16 19.91
C ALA A 291 -4.02 -2.01 19.44
N ALA A 292 -5.20 -1.40 19.26
CA ALA A 292 -6.37 -2.09 18.73
C ALA A 292 -6.13 -2.64 17.31
N ALA A 293 -5.52 -1.84 16.44
CA ALA A 293 -5.19 -2.25 15.07
C ALA A 293 -4.19 -3.43 15.03
N ILE A 294 -3.19 -3.45 15.93
CA ILE A 294 -2.26 -4.58 16.07
C ILE A 294 -3.00 -5.83 16.55
N ARG A 295 -3.78 -5.75 17.64
CA ARG A 295 -4.53 -6.90 18.16
C ARG A 295 -5.47 -7.54 17.15
N GLN A 296 -6.02 -6.75 16.21
CA GLN A 296 -6.93 -7.23 15.18
C GLN A 296 -6.23 -7.62 13.87
N GLY A 297 -4.89 -7.70 13.85
CA GLY A 297 -4.12 -8.08 12.67
C GLY A 297 -4.23 -7.10 11.50
N CYS A 298 -4.55 -5.83 11.78
CA CYS A 298 -4.66 -4.78 10.75
C CYS A 298 -3.31 -4.16 10.37
N ILE A 299 -2.23 -4.54 11.04
CA ILE A 299 -0.88 -4.02 10.83
C ILE A 299 0.04 -5.16 10.39
N GLN A 300 0.65 -5.02 9.23
CA GLN A 300 1.64 -5.95 8.68
C GLN A 300 3.06 -5.38 8.73
N GLU A 301 3.17 -4.04 8.83
CA GLU A 301 4.47 -3.36 8.84
C GLU A 301 4.43 -2.18 9.80
N VAL A 302 5.52 -1.97 10.53
CA VAL A 302 5.73 -0.81 11.39
C VAL A 302 6.86 0.03 10.82
N ALA A 303 6.68 1.35 10.81
CA ALA A 303 7.69 2.34 10.41
C ALA A 303 7.91 3.32 11.59
N ALA A 304 8.91 3.04 12.40
CA ALA A 304 9.27 3.85 13.57
C ALA A 304 10.39 4.84 13.21
N VAL A 305 10.09 6.13 13.29
CA VAL A 305 11.11 7.19 13.21
C VAL A 305 11.59 7.51 14.63
N VAL A 306 12.87 7.33 14.86
CA VAL A 306 13.52 7.59 16.16
C VAL A 306 14.39 8.84 16.04
N ALA A 307 14.03 9.88 16.78
CA ALA A 307 14.80 11.11 16.86
C ALA A 307 15.84 11.06 17.99
N PRO A 308 17.01 11.70 17.84
CA PRO A 308 18.03 11.76 18.88
C PRO A 308 17.67 12.77 19.98
N LYS A 309 16.49 12.56 20.60
CA LYS A 309 15.91 13.42 21.63
C LYS A 309 15.50 12.59 22.85
N LEU A 310 15.62 13.17 24.03
CA LEU A 310 15.13 12.64 25.28
C LEU A 310 14.04 13.56 25.81
N MET A 311 12.80 13.06 25.89
CA MET A 311 11.63 13.84 26.29
C MET A 311 11.23 13.63 27.75
N GLY A 312 11.47 12.41 28.28
CA GLY A 312 11.07 12.04 29.65
C GLY A 312 9.57 12.16 29.88
N GLY A 313 9.20 12.47 31.14
CA GLY A 313 7.82 12.74 31.53
C GLY A 313 7.06 11.57 32.14
N VAL A 314 6.12 11.91 33.06
CA VAL A 314 5.18 11.01 33.70
C VAL A 314 3.80 11.70 33.68
N PRO A 315 2.72 11.03 33.19
CA PRO A 315 2.70 9.71 32.58
C PRO A 315 3.40 9.68 31.22
N ALA A 316 3.99 8.52 30.90
CA ALA A 316 4.69 8.33 29.65
C ALA A 316 3.72 8.22 28.45
N ARG A 317 3.93 9.02 27.43
CA ARG A 317 3.23 8.86 26.15
C ARG A 317 4.08 8.00 25.20
N THR A 318 3.61 6.79 24.94
CA THR A 318 4.28 5.79 24.11
C THR A 318 3.56 5.60 22.76
N PRO A 319 4.21 5.03 21.74
CA PRO A 319 3.56 4.79 20.44
C PRO A 319 2.37 3.83 20.50
N LEU A 320 2.39 2.91 21.46
CA LEU A 320 1.38 1.85 21.62
C LEU A 320 0.76 1.94 23.00
N GLY A 321 -0.55 1.76 23.07
CA GLY A 321 -1.30 1.48 24.28
C GLY A 321 -1.12 0.03 24.73
N GLU A 322 -1.92 -0.37 25.71
CA GLU A 322 -1.89 -1.72 26.28
C GLU A 322 -2.26 -2.79 25.23
N LEU A 323 -1.39 -3.78 25.09
CA LEU A 323 -1.59 -4.94 24.21
C LEU A 323 -2.07 -6.19 24.96
N GLY A 324 -2.05 -6.18 26.30
CA GLY A 324 -2.50 -7.27 27.15
C GLY A 324 -1.51 -8.42 27.31
N PHE A 325 -0.24 -8.23 26.93
CA PHE A 325 0.78 -9.27 27.07
C PHE A 325 1.20 -9.43 28.54
N THR A 326 1.28 -10.67 29.00
CA THR A 326 1.70 -11.03 30.38
C THR A 326 3.00 -11.85 30.40
N ALA A 327 3.49 -12.26 29.20
CA ALA A 327 4.72 -13.01 29.03
C ALA A 327 5.44 -12.58 27.75
N MET A 328 6.78 -12.72 27.73
CA MET A 328 7.60 -12.29 26.59
C MET A 328 7.38 -13.12 25.32
N ASP A 329 6.90 -14.33 25.41
CA ASP A 329 6.57 -15.20 24.28
C ASP A 329 5.27 -14.78 23.55
N GLN A 330 4.46 -13.93 24.19
CA GLN A 330 3.25 -13.33 23.59
C GLN A 330 3.54 -12.07 22.77
N VAL A 331 4.73 -11.48 22.94
CA VAL A 331 5.06 -10.19 22.31
C VAL A 331 5.10 -10.32 20.79
N VAL A 332 4.47 -9.38 20.10
CA VAL A 332 4.50 -9.33 18.64
C VAL A 332 5.94 -9.15 18.15
N ALA A 333 6.40 -10.14 17.42
CA ALA A 333 7.74 -10.14 16.83
C ALA A 333 7.68 -9.91 15.31
N GLY A 334 8.82 -9.67 14.71
CA GLY A 334 8.94 -9.51 13.26
C GLY A 334 10.38 -9.44 12.81
N SER A 335 10.55 -9.35 11.49
CA SER A 335 11.85 -9.13 10.87
C SER A 335 12.13 -7.64 10.68
N CYS A 336 13.24 -7.16 11.23
CA CYS A 336 13.67 -5.78 11.06
C CYS A 336 14.49 -5.64 9.77
N LEU A 337 14.17 -4.63 8.94
CA LEU A 337 15.03 -4.22 7.84
C LEU A 337 16.21 -3.39 8.40
N SER A 338 17.29 -3.26 7.62
CA SER A 338 18.40 -2.39 7.99
C SER A 338 17.91 -0.97 8.27
N PRO A 339 18.27 -0.37 9.41
CA PRO A 339 17.90 1.01 9.72
C PRO A 339 18.35 1.99 8.65
N VAL A 340 17.54 2.98 8.33
CA VAL A 340 17.82 4.00 7.30
C VAL A 340 17.96 5.36 7.97
N PRO A 341 19.08 6.10 7.75
CA PRO A 341 19.21 7.45 8.24
C PRO A 341 18.29 8.42 7.48
N LEU A 342 17.60 9.29 8.22
CA LEU A 342 16.72 10.34 7.70
C LEU A 342 17.17 11.72 8.22
N GLY A 343 18.35 12.17 7.82
CA GLY A 343 19.06 13.29 8.43
C GLY A 343 19.64 12.84 9.78
N ASP A 344 19.26 13.53 10.86
CA ASP A 344 19.66 13.15 12.22
C ASP A 344 18.80 12.04 12.83
N ASP A 345 17.63 11.76 12.24
CA ASP A 345 16.71 10.71 12.69
C ASP A 345 17.05 9.36 12.06
N TRP A 346 16.52 8.29 12.67
CA TRP A 346 16.61 6.93 12.15
C TRP A 346 15.25 6.32 11.89
N LEU A 347 15.09 5.68 10.74
CA LEU A 347 13.92 4.88 10.40
C LEU A 347 14.21 3.40 10.68
N PHE A 348 13.39 2.80 11.52
CA PHE A 348 13.31 1.36 11.73
C PHE A 348 12.04 0.83 11.10
N GLN A 349 12.18 -0.17 10.22
CA GLN A 349 11.05 -0.84 9.60
C GLN A 349 10.99 -2.29 10.08
N LEU A 350 9.87 -2.67 10.68
CA LEU A 350 9.61 -4.01 11.19
C LEU A 350 8.46 -4.63 10.42
N ARG A 351 8.67 -5.79 9.82
CA ARG A 351 7.59 -6.64 9.32
C ARG A 351 7.14 -7.56 10.41
N LEU A 352 5.86 -7.47 10.73
CA LEU A 352 5.26 -8.35 11.72
C LEU A 352 5.13 -9.76 11.11
N THR A 353 5.47 -10.77 11.88
CA THR A 353 5.13 -12.17 11.59
C THR A 353 3.65 -12.39 11.89
N PRO A 354 2.90 -13.03 10.96
CA PRO A 354 1.49 -13.38 11.20
C PRO A 354 1.29 -14.23 12.43
#